data_995c110078e05e769a334e78167ba650
#
_entry.id   995c110078e05e769a334e78167ba650
#
_cell.length_a   1.000
_cell.length_b   1.000
_cell.length_c   1.000
_cell.angle_alpha   90.00
_cell.angle_beta   90.00
_cell.angle_gamma   90.00
#
_symmetry.space_group_name_H-M   'P 1'
#
loop_
_entity.id
_entity.type
_entity.pdbx_description
1 polymer ?
#
loop_
_entity_poly.entity_id
_entity_poly.type
_entity_poly.pdbx_seq_one_letter_code
_entity_poly.pdbx_strand_id
1 'polypeptide(L)'
;MSSRPIASRTGVRIGAAALAAVVLVTGTVLAVTRPWEPPPGPPPCPPAAYQATQSVARRWDDALLDAIRRALPNPPVHARNLFHVSVAMWDAWAAYDPTAMGYLFKEKLNVDRCDVGAARNEAISYAAYRVLTARFIKTVGAEQSLSEFADLMDTLSYPTSLTTTDGDTPAAVGNRIAKTVLEYGLADGSNEANGYAAPNYKSVNPPLVVALPDIRIVDPNRWQPLQVEFLLSQNGVVLPSGVQTAVGPHWGHVTSFAIPPGGAEGVPFDPGPPPRLGDPTTDALYKTQALEVIRDSSLLDVASDATVDIGPGAIGANALGSNGGHGYASNPATGRTYAPDVVRASDFYRTIAEFWADGPNSETPPGHWNVIANTVSDALAPNLRIGGQGPVVDRLEWDVKLYLALNGAVHDAAIAAWGLKGRYDGIRPISMIRYMASLGQSTDPALAAYNKEGLPLVPGLVELITKIKTANGGPMASLKGNEGKIAVRAWHRNLNSPAGGIVDWVLGTTWTPYQLQTFVTPSFPGYISGHSTFSRAAAEVMTGITGTEYFPGGLSEWTVKAGSFRIDTGPGADISLRWATYYDAADQAGQSRLFGGIHVQADDFTGRILGSTCGKDAWALAQRYYTGR
;
A
#
# COMPACT_ATOMS: atom_id res chain seq x y z
N MET A 1 44.95 61.32 35.16
CA MET A 1 44.50 62.42 36.00
C MET A 1 43.42 61.78 36.88
N SER A 2 43.82 61.49 38.13
CA SER A 2 43.61 62.27 39.36
C SER A 2 42.13 62.21 39.74
N SER A 3 41.66 61.75 40.89
CA SER A 3 42.33 61.53 42.19
C SER A 3 41.26 60.95 43.16
N ARG A 4 41.72 60.08 44.03
CA ARG A 4 41.14 59.78 45.35
C ARG A 4 41.23 61.04 46.27
N PRO A 5 40.62 61.11 47.49
CA PRO A 5 40.86 60.27 48.64
C PRO A 5 39.65 60.03 49.59
N ILE A 6 39.62 58.99 50.42
CA ILE A 6 40.20 58.71 51.74
C ILE A 6 39.47 59.32 52.96
N ALA A 7 39.17 58.43 53.90
CA ALA A 7 39.22 58.45 55.36
C ALA A 7 37.98 58.92 56.11
N SER A 8 37.67 58.55 57.35
CA SER A 8 38.19 57.64 58.34
C SER A 8 37.29 57.61 59.58
N ARG A 9 37.28 56.46 60.32
CA ARG A 9 37.29 56.30 61.79
C ARG A 9 36.32 57.15 62.65
N THR A 10 35.65 56.63 63.66
CA THR A 10 35.98 56.07 64.97
C THR A 10 34.68 55.71 65.65
N GLY A 11 34.45 54.68 66.30
CA GLY A 11 34.81 53.96 67.45
C GLY A 11 34.50 54.59 68.81
N VAL A 12 33.53 53.97 69.58
CA VAL A 12 33.56 54.00 71.05
C VAL A 12 32.74 52.83 71.60
N ARG A 13 33.34 52.06 72.52
CA ARG A 13 32.73 51.02 73.43
C ARG A 13 32.25 51.70 74.71
N ILE A 14 31.23 51.12 75.38
CA ILE A 14 30.95 51.00 76.83
C ILE A 14 29.55 50.36 76.88
N GLY A 15 29.18 49.29 77.57
CA GLY A 15 29.57 48.73 78.82
C GLY A 15 28.31 48.40 79.65
N ALA A 16 28.03 47.09 79.84
CA ALA A 16 27.29 46.38 80.86
C ALA A 16 26.22 47.05 81.74
N ALA A 17 25.08 46.42 81.87
CA ALA A 17 24.54 45.87 83.15
C ALA A 17 23.23 45.14 82.98
N ALA A 18 23.12 44.01 83.70
CA ALA A 18 22.01 43.07 83.72
C ALA A 18 20.81 43.59 84.50
N LEU A 19 19.59 43.30 84.09
CA LEU A 19 18.42 43.07 84.96
C LEU A 19 17.50 42.03 84.35
N ALA A 20 17.27 40.97 85.11
CA ALA A 20 16.35 39.89 84.79
C ALA A 20 14.90 40.36 85.02
N ALA A 21 14.03 40.21 84.03
CA ALA A 21 12.60 40.23 84.21
C ALA A 21 12.02 39.03 83.48
N VAL A 22 11.47 38.08 84.25
CA VAL A 22 10.70 36.95 83.79
C VAL A 22 9.34 37.44 83.32
N VAL A 23 9.07 37.38 82.00
CA VAL A 23 7.72 37.53 81.44
C VAL A 23 7.36 36.22 80.75
N LEU A 24 6.43 35.51 81.31
CA LEU A 24 5.72 34.38 80.67
C LEU A 24 4.95 34.93 79.45
N VAL A 25 5.42 34.69 78.26
CA VAL A 25 4.65 34.87 77.02
C VAL A 25 4.31 33.50 76.48
N THR A 26 3.02 33.20 76.54
CA THR A 26 2.42 32.06 75.85
C THR A 26 2.60 32.27 74.31
N GLY A 27 3.64 31.72 73.77
CA GLY A 27 3.90 31.73 72.32
C GLY A 27 3.08 30.70 71.60
N THR A 28 2.06 31.14 70.84
CA THR A 28 1.40 30.35 69.83
C THR A 28 2.42 30.07 68.71
N VAL A 29 2.87 28.83 68.59
CA VAL A 29 3.72 28.38 67.44
C VAL A 29 2.82 28.34 66.20
N LEU A 30 2.84 29.37 65.40
CA LEU A 30 2.35 29.29 64.02
C LEU A 30 3.30 28.35 63.22
N ALA A 31 2.88 27.09 63.08
CA ALA A 31 3.49 26.19 62.13
C ALA A 31 3.23 26.76 60.73
N VAL A 32 4.23 27.40 60.12
CA VAL A 32 4.25 27.73 58.71
C VAL A 32 4.37 26.39 57.99
N THR A 33 3.24 25.83 57.56
CA THR A 33 3.22 24.73 56.61
C THR A 33 3.77 25.25 55.30
N ARG A 34 5.03 24.93 54.99
CA ARG A 34 5.56 25.08 53.64
C ARG A 34 4.65 24.31 52.69
N PRO A 35 4.19 24.88 51.58
CA PRO A 35 3.50 24.09 50.56
C PRO A 35 4.39 22.90 50.20
N TRP A 36 3.81 21.71 50.12
CA TRP A 36 4.54 20.50 49.66
C TRP A 36 5.03 20.77 48.24
N GLU A 37 6.34 21.00 48.06
CA GLU A 37 6.99 20.98 46.77
C GLU A 37 7.19 19.53 46.41
N PRO A 38 6.66 19.07 45.24
CA PRO A 38 7.02 17.74 44.76
C PRO A 38 8.52 17.59 44.67
N PRO A 39 9.06 16.41 44.96
CA PRO A 39 10.51 16.18 44.85
C PRO A 39 10.97 16.57 43.43
N PRO A 40 12.16 17.17 43.29
CA PRO A 40 12.70 17.54 41.99
C PRO A 40 12.69 16.29 41.10
N GLY A 41 12.16 16.43 39.90
CA GLY A 41 12.16 15.35 38.93
C GLY A 41 13.60 14.84 38.68
N PRO A 42 13.76 13.61 38.22
CA PRO A 42 15.09 13.06 37.95
C PRO A 42 15.85 14.00 37.00
N PRO A 43 17.19 14.11 37.13
CA PRO A 43 17.99 14.99 36.31
C PRO A 43 17.80 14.68 34.82
N PRO A 44 17.84 15.68 33.92
CA PRO A 44 17.72 15.44 32.48
C PRO A 44 18.86 14.53 32.00
N CYS A 45 18.53 13.60 31.09
CA CYS A 45 19.52 12.75 30.46
C CYS A 45 20.49 13.59 29.62
N PRO A 46 21.77 13.18 29.49
CA PRO A 46 22.67 13.79 28.53
C PRO A 46 22.02 13.80 27.12
N PRO A 47 22.22 14.85 26.31
CA PRO A 47 21.73 14.83 24.95
C PRO A 47 22.32 13.63 24.20
N ALA A 48 21.48 12.93 23.41
CA ALA A 48 21.94 11.84 22.57
C ALA A 48 23.05 12.35 21.63
N ALA A 49 24.12 11.61 21.52
CA ALA A 49 25.32 12.01 20.75
C ALA A 49 25.05 12.20 19.25
N TYR A 50 23.92 11.67 18.74
CA TYR A 50 23.50 11.79 17.35
C TYR A 50 21.96 11.76 17.26
N GLN A 51 21.38 12.84 16.73
CA GLN A 51 19.98 12.85 16.32
C GLN A 51 19.95 12.69 14.79
N ALA A 52 19.72 11.46 14.34
CA ALA A 52 19.41 11.22 12.94
C ALA A 52 18.08 11.88 12.57
N THR A 53 17.99 12.45 11.37
CA THR A 53 16.72 12.99 10.83
C THR A 53 15.66 11.91 10.67
N GLN A 54 16.07 10.64 10.57
CA GLN A 54 15.21 9.46 10.45
C GLN A 54 15.46 8.52 11.64
N SER A 55 14.39 7.88 12.13
CA SER A 55 14.53 6.84 13.15
C SER A 55 15.23 5.58 12.59
N VAL A 56 15.73 4.74 13.47
CA VAL A 56 16.27 3.44 13.05
C VAL A 56 15.19 2.56 12.42
N ALA A 57 13.94 2.63 12.91
CA ALA A 57 12.82 1.88 12.31
C ALA A 57 12.55 2.33 10.87
N ARG A 58 12.62 3.63 10.57
CA ARG A 58 12.49 4.16 9.22
C ARG A 58 13.61 3.65 8.30
N ARG A 59 14.84 3.63 8.77
CA ARG A 59 15.98 3.14 7.97
C ARG A 59 15.84 1.65 7.62
N TRP A 60 15.32 0.83 8.54
CA TRP A 60 15.03 -0.58 8.28
C TRP A 60 13.82 -0.79 7.38
N ASP A 61 12.80 0.08 7.45
CA ASP A 61 11.68 0.08 6.50
C ASP A 61 12.16 0.43 5.08
N ASP A 62 12.98 1.47 4.91
CA ASP A 62 13.56 1.84 3.62
C ASP A 62 14.41 0.69 3.03
N ALA A 63 15.24 0.02 3.83
CA ALA A 63 16.01 -1.15 3.41
C ALA A 63 15.12 -2.34 3.00
N LEU A 64 14.02 -2.57 3.71
CA LEU A 64 13.01 -3.57 3.34
C LEU A 64 12.35 -3.23 2.01
N LEU A 65 11.93 -1.97 1.81
CA LEU A 65 11.33 -1.53 0.55
C LEU A 65 12.28 -1.70 -0.63
N ASP A 66 13.56 -1.40 -0.45
CA ASP A 66 14.59 -1.62 -1.48
C ASP A 66 14.80 -3.10 -1.80
N ALA A 67 14.78 -3.96 -0.80
CA ALA A 67 14.84 -5.41 -1.01
C ALA A 67 13.59 -5.93 -1.74
N ILE A 68 12.39 -5.40 -1.46
CA ILE A 68 11.16 -5.72 -2.18
C ILE A 68 11.26 -5.30 -3.65
N ARG A 69 11.79 -4.10 -3.95
CA ARG A 69 11.98 -3.61 -5.33
C ARG A 69 12.87 -4.54 -6.17
N ARG A 70 13.83 -5.22 -5.54
CA ARG A 70 14.74 -6.16 -6.20
C ARG A 70 14.15 -7.57 -6.34
N ALA A 71 13.31 -7.98 -5.40
CA ALA A 71 12.73 -9.32 -5.36
C ALA A 71 11.68 -9.53 -6.48
N LEU A 72 11.35 -10.79 -6.78
CA LEU A 72 10.22 -11.08 -7.65
C LEU A 72 8.91 -10.60 -7.00
N PRO A 73 8.08 -9.86 -7.73
CA PRO A 73 6.83 -9.36 -7.20
C PRO A 73 5.90 -10.47 -6.73
N ASN A 74 5.60 -10.43 -5.46
CA ASN A 74 4.67 -11.32 -4.78
C ASN A 74 3.93 -10.53 -3.70
N PRO A 75 2.88 -9.76 -4.06
CA PRO A 75 2.24 -8.81 -3.14
C PRO A 75 1.81 -9.40 -1.79
N PRO A 76 1.22 -10.62 -1.71
CA PRO A 76 0.87 -11.19 -0.40
C PRO A 76 2.09 -11.55 0.45
N VAL A 77 3.18 -12.06 -0.15
CA VAL A 77 4.44 -12.32 0.57
C VAL A 77 5.08 -11.01 1.02
N HIS A 78 5.05 -9.98 0.20
CA HIS A 78 5.61 -8.67 0.54
C HIS A 78 4.84 -8.01 1.69
N ALA A 79 3.49 -8.05 1.68
CA ALA A 79 2.66 -7.58 2.79
C ALA A 79 2.99 -8.31 4.10
N ARG A 80 3.18 -9.63 4.04
CA ARG A 80 3.59 -10.44 5.18
C ARG A 80 5.00 -10.08 5.67
N ASN A 81 5.96 -9.86 4.78
CA ASN A 81 7.32 -9.46 5.16
C ASN A 81 7.32 -8.06 5.81
N LEU A 82 6.57 -7.10 5.27
CA LEU A 82 6.35 -5.79 5.88
C LEU A 82 5.79 -5.93 7.30
N PHE A 83 4.76 -6.76 7.48
CA PHE A 83 4.16 -7.00 8.79
C PHE A 83 5.14 -7.65 9.77
N HIS A 84 5.84 -8.71 9.39
CA HIS A 84 6.76 -9.42 10.27
C HIS A 84 7.96 -8.56 10.71
N VAL A 85 8.50 -7.73 9.81
CA VAL A 85 9.58 -6.78 10.18
C VAL A 85 9.02 -5.70 11.12
N SER A 86 7.80 -5.21 10.87
CA SER A 86 7.15 -4.25 11.75
C SER A 86 6.87 -4.83 13.14
N VAL A 87 6.45 -6.10 13.22
CA VAL A 87 6.31 -6.82 14.50
C VAL A 87 7.66 -6.93 15.22
N ALA A 88 8.72 -7.28 14.50
CA ALA A 88 10.06 -7.38 15.09
C ALA A 88 10.52 -6.03 15.67
N MET A 89 10.31 -4.93 14.94
CA MET A 89 10.66 -3.59 15.40
C MET A 89 9.77 -3.12 16.56
N TRP A 90 8.48 -3.41 16.48
CA TRP A 90 7.52 -3.10 17.55
C TRP A 90 7.84 -3.84 18.84
N ASP A 91 8.05 -5.15 18.77
CA ASP A 91 8.35 -5.97 19.94
C ASP A 91 9.65 -5.54 20.61
N ALA A 92 10.68 -5.17 19.81
CA ALA A 92 11.92 -4.62 20.32
C ALA A 92 11.74 -3.27 21.02
N TRP A 93 10.89 -2.40 20.48
CA TRP A 93 10.57 -1.13 21.13
C TRP A 93 9.73 -1.34 22.40
N ALA A 94 8.71 -2.19 22.33
CA ALA A 94 7.78 -2.47 23.42
C ALA A 94 8.43 -3.20 24.60
N ALA A 95 9.50 -3.96 24.38
CA ALA A 95 10.25 -4.63 25.44
C ALA A 95 10.82 -3.64 26.48
N TYR A 96 11.13 -2.41 26.06
CA TYR A 96 11.62 -1.31 26.91
C TYR A 96 10.56 -0.25 27.21
N ASP A 97 9.29 -0.55 27.00
CA ASP A 97 8.17 0.35 27.35
C ASP A 97 7.34 -0.25 28.49
N PRO A 98 7.02 0.53 29.55
CA PRO A 98 6.33 -0.02 30.70
C PRO A 98 4.85 -0.35 30.44
N THR A 99 4.23 0.26 29.42
CA THR A 99 2.79 0.14 29.13
C THR A 99 2.50 -0.66 27.89
N ALA A 100 3.24 -0.42 26.80
CA ALA A 100 3.01 -1.09 25.53
C ALA A 100 3.15 -2.60 25.64
N MET A 101 2.34 -3.37 24.93
CA MET A 101 2.40 -4.83 24.93
C MET A 101 3.04 -5.32 23.63
N GLY A 102 4.03 -6.21 23.72
CA GLY A 102 4.60 -6.88 22.55
C GLY A 102 3.58 -7.79 21.87
N TYR A 103 3.67 -7.93 20.56
CA TYR A 103 2.77 -8.80 19.78
C TYR A 103 3.13 -10.28 19.95
N LEU A 104 4.34 -10.66 19.59
CA LEU A 104 4.87 -12.03 19.74
C LEU A 104 5.79 -12.16 20.95
N PHE A 105 6.64 -11.17 21.19
CA PHE A 105 7.60 -11.14 22.28
C PHE A 105 7.08 -10.25 23.41
N LYS A 106 6.86 -10.85 24.61
CA LYS A 106 6.17 -10.18 25.73
C LYS A 106 7.06 -9.89 26.93
N GLU A 107 8.37 -10.19 26.83
CA GLU A 107 9.33 -9.88 27.89
C GLU A 107 9.43 -8.38 28.10
N LYS A 108 9.60 -7.97 29.36
CA LYS A 108 9.87 -6.59 29.76
C LYS A 108 11.26 -6.49 30.35
N LEU A 109 12.00 -5.50 29.89
CA LEU A 109 13.39 -5.29 30.23
C LEU A 109 13.58 -3.94 30.90
N ASN A 110 14.41 -3.94 31.95
CA ASN A 110 14.75 -2.74 32.68
C ASN A 110 16.16 -2.29 32.28
N VAL A 111 16.25 -1.07 31.78
CA VAL A 111 17.53 -0.38 31.52
C VAL A 111 17.48 0.99 32.18
N ASP A 112 18.64 1.61 32.40
CA ASP A 112 18.68 2.98 32.87
C ASP A 112 17.84 3.88 31.95
N ARG A 113 17.12 4.80 32.53
CA ARG A 113 16.22 5.70 31.77
C ARG A 113 16.92 6.42 30.63
N CYS A 114 18.20 6.77 30.82
CA CYS A 114 18.98 7.47 29.80
C CYS A 114 19.44 6.55 28.66
N ASP A 115 19.43 5.25 28.85
CA ASP A 115 19.89 4.24 27.89
C ASP A 115 18.74 3.61 27.09
N VAL A 116 17.47 3.88 27.45
CA VAL A 116 16.29 3.29 26.78
C VAL A 116 16.31 3.54 25.27
N GLY A 117 16.63 4.74 24.83
CA GLY A 117 16.69 5.08 23.40
C GLY A 117 17.76 4.29 22.65
N ALA A 118 18.95 4.14 23.25
CA ALA A 118 20.03 3.36 22.69
C ALA A 118 19.69 1.86 22.65
N ALA A 119 19.11 1.34 23.74
CA ALA A 119 18.70 -0.06 23.83
C ALA A 119 17.62 -0.42 22.78
N ARG A 120 16.62 0.46 22.60
CA ARG A 120 15.60 0.32 21.55
C ARG A 120 16.22 0.30 20.15
N ASN A 121 17.12 1.26 19.84
CA ASN A 121 17.76 1.33 18.52
C ASN A 121 18.57 0.07 18.21
N GLU A 122 19.34 -0.43 19.17
CA GLU A 122 20.13 -1.64 19.00
C GLU A 122 19.26 -2.89 18.86
N ALA A 123 18.29 -3.10 19.76
CA ALA A 123 17.40 -4.26 19.71
C ALA A 123 16.57 -4.30 18.42
N ILE A 124 16.02 -3.16 17.95
CA ILE A 124 15.33 -3.02 16.67
C ILE A 124 16.24 -3.43 15.52
N SER A 125 17.50 -2.96 15.54
CA SER A 125 18.43 -3.23 14.45
C SER A 125 18.78 -4.71 14.33
N TYR A 126 19.06 -5.38 15.44
CA TYR A 126 19.32 -6.83 15.40
C TYR A 126 18.08 -7.61 14.99
N ALA A 127 16.89 -7.23 15.49
CA ALA A 127 15.63 -7.89 15.14
C ALA A 127 15.32 -7.76 13.64
N ALA A 128 15.36 -6.55 13.10
CA ALA A 128 15.11 -6.28 11.68
C ALA A 128 16.16 -6.94 10.78
N TYR A 129 17.45 -6.77 11.10
CA TYR A 129 18.54 -7.36 10.33
C TYR A 129 18.40 -8.87 10.16
N ARG A 130 18.13 -9.61 11.27
CA ARG A 130 18.00 -11.07 11.22
C ARG A 130 16.76 -11.52 10.41
N VAL A 131 15.61 -10.84 10.61
CA VAL A 131 14.40 -11.17 9.85
C VAL A 131 14.59 -10.90 8.37
N LEU A 132 15.13 -9.73 7.99
CA LEU A 132 15.39 -9.36 6.61
C LEU A 132 16.38 -10.31 5.94
N THR A 133 17.51 -10.60 6.60
CA THR A 133 18.52 -11.54 6.07
C THR A 133 17.89 -12.91 5.79
N ALA A 134 17.10 -13.45 6.72
CA ALA A 134 16.46 -14.75 6.53
C ALA A 134 15.45 -14.75 5.37
N ARG A 135 14.69 -13.65 5.19
CA ARG A 135 13.64 -13.54 4.16
C ARG A 135 14.17 -13.32 2.76
N PHE A 136 15.27 -12.59 2.62
CA PHE A 136 15.76 -12.17 1.31
C PHE A 136 16.97 -12.96 0.80
N ILE A 137 17.58 -13.83 1.61
CA ILE A 137 18.77 -14.62 1.20
C ILE A 137 18.56 -15.50 -0.04
N LYS A 138 17.34 -15.87 -0.37
CA LYS A 138 16.99 -16.72 -1.53
C LYS A 138 16.23 -15.97 -2.63
N THR A 139 16.09 -14.66 -2.52
CA THR A 139 15.35 -13.86 -3.49
C THR A 139 16.24 -13.38 -4.63
N VAL A 140 15.63 -12.96 -5.73
CA VAL A 140 16.34 -12.20 -6.75
C VAL A 140 16.87 -10.92 -6.12
N GLY A 141 18.12 -10.53 -6.42
CA GLY A 141 18.79 -9.39 -5.80
C GLY A 141 19.28 -9.61 -4.38
N ALA A 142 19.34 -10.88 -3.91
CA ALA A 142 19.78 -11.22 -2.56
C ALA A 142 21.15 -10.63 -2.19
N GLU A 143 22.14 -10.76 -3.06
CA GLU A 143 23.50 -10.26 -2.81
C GLU A 143 23.49 -8.77 -2.46
N GLN A 144 22.84 -7.96 -3.27
CA GLN A 144 22.75 -6.51 -3.04
C GLN A 144 21.94 -6.19 -1.77
N SER A 145 20.83 -6.87 -1.54
CA SER A 145 19.99 -6.63 -0.36
C SER A 145 20.72 -7.02 0.94
N LEU A 146 21.42 -8.15 0.97
CA LEU A 146 22.19 -8.58 2.13
C LEU A 146 23.38 -7.66 2.42
N SER A 147 24.06 -7.15 1.38
CA SER A 147 25.10 -6.14 1.52
C SER A 147 24.55 -4.87 2.15
N GLU A 148 23.45 -4.36 1.65
CA GLU A 148 22.79 -3.15 2.18
C GLU A 148 22.38 -3.31 3.66
N PHE A 149 21.85 -4.47 4.04
CA PHE A 149 21.51 -4.74 5.44
C PHE A 149 22.75 -4.75 6.33
N ALA A 150 23.86 -5.34 5.86
CA ALA A 150 25.13 -5.35 6.59
C ALA A 150 25.73 -3.94 6.70
N ASP A 151 25.72 -3.17 5.62
CA ASP A 151 26.20 -1.79 5.57
C ASP A 151 25.41 -0.88 6.53
N LEU A 152 24.10 -1.14 6.67
CA LEU A 152 23.27 -0.42 7.65
C LEU A 152 23.66 -0.76 9.08
N MET A 153 23.92 -2.04 9.40
CA MET A 153 24.44 -2.45 10.72
C MET A 153 25.79 -1.79 11.02
N ASP A 154 26.72 -1.78 10.05
CA ASP A 154 28.02 -1.13 10.19
C ASP A 154 27.90 0.37 10.42
N THR A 155 27.02 1.04 9.67
CA THR A 155 26.72 2.47 9.84
C THR A 155 26.20 2.79 11.25
N LEU A 156 25.43 1.85 11.83
CA LEU A 156 24.90 1.95 13.19
C LEU A 156 25.90 1.50 14.25
N SER A 157 27.07 0.99 13.85
CA SER A 157 28.10 0.42 14.72
C SER A 157 27.63 -0.82 15.51
N TYR A 158 26.78 -1.66 14.89
CA TYR A 158 26.29 -2.91 15.46
C TYR A 158 26.92 -4.13 14.78
N PRO A 159 27.89 -4.82 15.40
CA PRO A 159 28.57 -5.95 14.79
C PRO A 159 27.63 -7.11 14.46
N THR A 160 27.57 -7.51 13.20
CA THR A 160 26.69 -8.61 12.73
C THR A 160 27.06 -9.98 13.29
N SER A 161 28.29 -10.12 13.86
CA SER A 161 28.78 -11.33 14.51
C SER A 161 28.15 -11.64 15.88
N LEU A 162 27.47 -10.68 16.52
CA LEU A 162 26.75 -10.89 17.78
C LEU A 162 25.45 -11.66 17.51
N THR A 163 25.47 -12.98 17.67
CA THR A 163 24.33 -13.87 17.35
C THR A 163 23.66 -14.48 18.58
N THR A 164 24.19 -14.23 19.78
CA THR A 164 23.61 -14.78 21.02
C THR A 164 22.18 -14.36 21.21
N THR A 165 21.36 -15.27 21.72
CA THR A 165 20.01 -15.02 22.20
C THR A 165 19.93 -15.00 23.73
N ASP A 166 21.02 -15.26 24.42
CA ASP A 166 21.07 -15.37 25.86
C ASP A 166 21.43 -14.04 26.52
N GLY A 167 20.77 -13.75 27.65
CA GLY A 167 20.97 -12.52 28.43
C GLY A 167 20.14 -11.33 27.95
N ASP A 168 20.34 -10.18 28.61
CA ASP A 168 19.48 -9.00 28.46
C ASP A 168 20.14 -7.84 27.70
N THR A 169 21.27 -8.09 27.03
CA THR A 169 21.84 -7.08 26.14
C THR A 169 20.88 -6.79 25.00
N PRO A 170 20.76 -5.55 24.51
CA PRO A 170 19.84 -5.21 23.43
C PRO A 170 20.04 -6.07 22.17
N ALA A 171 21.29 -6.41 21.83
CA ALA A 171 21.60 -7.33 20.74
C ALA A 171 21.01 -8.73 20.96
N ALA A 172 21.14 -9.30 22.16
CA ALA A 172 20.59 -10.63 22.48
C ALA A 172 19.05 -10.61 22.43
N VAL A 173 18.44 -9.55 22.93
CA VAL A 173 16.99 -9.33 22.86
C VAL A 173 16.52 -9.25 21.42
N GLY A 174 17.17 -8.44 20.57
CA GLY A 174 16.85 -8.33 19.15
C GLY A 174 16.97 -9.67 18.41
N ASN A 175 18.03 -10.43 18.69
CA ASN A 175 18.19 -11.77 18.12
C ASN A 175 17.10 -12.74 18.58
N ARG A 176 16.68 -12.70 19.88
CA ARG A 176 15.57 -13.51 20.42
C ARG A 176 14.23 -13.17 19.76
N ILE A 177 13.95 -11.88 19.59
CA ILE A 177 12.75 -11.40 18.89
C ILE A 177 12.73 -11.90 17.44
N ALA A 178 13.83 -11.74 16.72
CA ALA A 178 13.94 -12.24 15.35
C ALA A 178 13.67 -13.75 15.25
N LYS A 179 14.25 -14.53 16.16
CA LYS A 179 14.00 -15.98 16.26
C LYS A 179 12.50 -16.26 16.43
N THR A 180 11.85 -15.58 17.38
CA THR A 180 10.40 -15.73 17.63
C THR A 180 9.56 -15.41 16.39
N VAL A 181 9.87 -14.30 15.69
CA VAL A 181 9.15 -13.90 14.47
C VAL A 181 9.35 -14.89 13.33
N LEU A 182 10.57 -15.42 13.17
CA LEU A 182 10.86 -16.41 12.13
C LEU A 182 10.19 -17.76 12.41
N GLU A 183 10.19 -18.21 13.67
CA GLU A 183 9.48 -19.43 14.09
C GLU A 183 7.97 -19.30 13.90
N TYR A 184 7.38 -18.16 14.28
CA TYR A 184 5.98 -17.84 14.00
C TYR A 184 5.67 -17.92 12.51
N GLY A 185 6.52 -17.32 11.68
CA GLY A 185 6.35 -17.31 10.23
C GLY A 185 6.41 -18.70 9.58
N LEU A 186 7.17 -19.63 10.10
CA LEU A 186 7.19 -21.00 9.61
C LEU A 186 5.88 -21.76 9.89
N ALA A 187 5.07 -21.30 10.83
CA ALA A 187 3.83 -21.92 11.28
C ALA A 187 2.56 -21.13 10.89
N ASP A 188 2.68 -19.96 10.24
CA ASP A 188 1.57 -19.04 9.98
C ASP A 188 0.64 -19.44 8.81
N GLY A 189 0.89 -20.56 8.15
CA GLY A 189 0.08 -21.05 7.02
C GLY A 189 0.53 -20.57 5.65
N SER A 190 1.55 -19.72 5.54
CA SER A 190 2.07 -19.21 4.26
C SER A 190 2.84 -20.25 3.44
N ASN A 191 3.23 -21.36 4.06
CA ASN A 191 4.09 -22.39 3.46
C ASN A 191 5.48 -21.86 3.05
N GLU A 192 6.05 -20.97 3.87
CA GLU A 192 7.36 -20.37 3.61
C GLU A 192 8.48 -21.40 3.44
N ALA A 193 8.49 -22.46 4.25
CA ALA A 193 9.49 -23.52 4.19
C ALA A 193 9.60 -24.15 2.79
N ASN A 194 8.51 -24.15 2.01
CA ASN A 194 8.44 -24.65 0.65
C ASN A 194 8.30 -23.52 -0.39
N GLY A 195 8.85 -22.33 -0.12
CA GLY A 195 8.84 -21.20 -1.05
C GLY A 195 7.46 -20.69 -1.41
N TYR A 196 6.52 -20.74 -0.47
CA TYR A 196 5.12 -20.28 -0.65
C TYR A 196 4.33 -21.07 -1.70
N ALA A 197 4.75 -22.30 -2.01
CA ALA A 197 4.10 -23.14 -3.02
C ALA A 197 2.66 -23.51 -2.62
N ALA A 198 1.80 -23.62 -3.63
CA ALA A 198 0.41 -24.07 -3.50
C ALA A 198 0.14 -25.29 -4.42
N PRO A 199 0.67 -26.48 -4.09
CA PRO A 199 0.65 -27.64 -5.00
C PRO A 199 -0.75 -28.16 -5.30
N ASN A 200 -1.73 -27.86 -4.46
CA ASN A 200 -3.11 -28.34 -4.61
C ASN A 200 -3.96 -27.44 -5.52
N TYR A 201 -3.50 -26.23 -5.86
CA TYR A 201 -4.25 -25.36 -6.77
C TYR A 201 -3.97 -25.72 -8.23
N LYS A 202 -5.05 -25.83 -9.00
CA LYS A 202 -5.01 -26.01 -10.46
C LYS A 202 -6.06 -25.13 -11.11
N SER A 203 -5.66 -24.37 -12.12
CA SER A 203 -6.61 -23.60 -12.92
C SER A 203 -7.62 -24.51 -13.61
N VAL A 204 -8.89 -24.10 -13.60
CA VAL A 204 -9.98 -24.79 -14.34
C VAL A 204 -9.79 -24.60 -15.84
N ASN A 205 -9.40 -23.41 -16.27
CA ASN A 205 -9.24 -23.08 -17.67
C ASN A 205 -7.82 -23.38 -18.18
N PRO A 206 -7.68 -23.88 -19.43
CA PRO A 206 -6.38 -23.97 -20.07
C PRO A 206 -5.82 -22.57 -20.33
N PRO A 207 -4.48 -22.42 -20.49
CA PRO A 207 -3.87 -21.13 -20.77
C PRO A 207 -4.41 -20.47 -22.04
N LEU A 208 -4.67 -19.15 -21.98
CA LEU A 208 -4.95 -18.33 -23.13
C LEU A 208 -3.65 -17.94 -23.83
N VAL A 209 -3.45 -18.37 -25.07
CA VAL A 209 -2.33 -17.90 -25.91
C VAL A 209 -2.65 -16.50 -26.37
N VAL A 210 -2.03 -15.48 -25.75
CA VAL A 210 -2.38 -14.07 -25.94
C VAL A 210 -2.21 -13.60 -27.39
N ALA A 211 -1.23 -14.15 -28.10
CA ALA A 211 -0.92 -13.80 -29.50
C ALA A 211 -1.97 -14.32 -30.50
N LEU A 212 -2.84 -15.26 -30.10
CA LEU A 212 -3.83 -15.87 -30.99
C LEU A 212 -5.23 -15.31 -30.75
N PRO A 213 -6.07 -15.25 -31.81
CA PRO A 213 -7.47 -14.82 -31.68
C PRO A 213 -8.38 -15.89 -31.07
N ASP A 214 -7.93 -17.15 -31.02
CA ASP A 214 -8.71 -18.26 -30.50
C ASP A 214 -8.70 -18.25 -28.97
N ILE A 215 -9.86 -18.44 -28.38
CA ILE A 215 -10.01 -18.62 -26.94
C ILE A 215 -10.68 -19.97 -26.65
N ARG A 216 -10.05 -20.75 -25.81
CA ARG A 216 -10.61 -22.00 -25.26
C ARG A 216 -10.82 -21.80 -23.78
N ILE A 217 -12.07 -21.89 -23.33
CA ILE A 217 -12.46 -21.71 -21.95
C ILE A 217 -13.40 -22.86 -21.54
N VAL A 218 -13.22 -23.38 -20.33
CA VAL A 218 -14.07 -24.43 -19.74
C VAL A 218 -15.17 -23.77 -18.91
N ASP A 219 -14.80 -22.78 -18.11
CA ASP A 219 -15.75 -21.98 -17.31
C ASP A 219 -15.44 -20.48 -17.52
N PRO A 220 -16.35 -19.72 -18.18
CA PRO A 220 -16.15 -18.30 -18.46
C PRO A 220 -16.26 -17.39 -17.24
N ASN A 221 -16.49 -17.95 -16.06
CA ASN A 221 -16.54 -17.23 -14.80
C ASN A 221 -15.27 -17.44 -13.95
N ARG A 222 -14.38 -18.34 -14.39
CA ARG A 222 -13.15 -18.72 -13.67
C ARG A 222 -11.91 -18.17 -14.34
N TRP A 223 -10.88 -17.90 -13.53
CA TRP A 223 -9.60 -17.39 -13.99
C TRP A 223 -8.96 -18.30 -15.04
N GLN A 224 -8.37 -17.64 -16.04
CA GLN A 224 -7.62 -18.28 -17.10
C GLN A 224 -6.17 -17.79 -17.07
N PRO A 225 -5.17 -18.68 -16.86
CA PRO A 225 -3.76 -18.29 -16.98
C PRO A 225 -3.46 -17.80 -18.39
N LEU A 226 -2.54 -16.87 -18.53
CA LEU A 226 -2.07 -16.40 -19.84
C LEU A 226 -0.81 -17.14 -20.25
N GLN A 227 -0.68 -17.37 -21.56
CA GLN A 227 0.54 -17.80 -22.21
C GLN A 227 1.01 -16.70 -23.15
N VAL A 228 2.24 -16.21 -22.92
CA VAL A 228 2.94 -15.25 -23.74
C VAL A 228 4.25 -15.88 -24.26
N GLU A 229 4.90 -15.27 -25.23
CA GLU A 229 6.15 -15.81 -25.80
C GLU A 229 7.23 -15.96 -24.71
N PHE A 230 7.40 -14.91 -23.90
CA PHE A 230 8.15 -14.96 -22.64
C PHE A 230 7.46 -14.05 -21.63
N LEU A 231 7.42 -14.54 -20.39
CA LEU A 231 6.84 -13.82 -19.28
C LEU A 231 7.97 -13.10 -18.54
N LEU A 232 7.83 -11.80 -18.39
CA LEU A 232 8.65 -11.02 -17.48
C LEU A 232 7.87 -10.82 -16.18
N SER A 233 8.57 -10.83 -15.06
CA SER A 233 8.02 -10.33 -13.81
C SER A 233 7.86 -8.80 -13.90
N GLN A 234 7.13 -8.21 -12.96
CA GLN A 234 6.94 -6.76 -12.89
C GLN A 234 8.26 -5.99 -12.82
N ASN A 235 9.28 -6.53 -12.18
CA ASN A 235 10.63 -5.94 -12.12
C ASN A 235 11.56 -6.35 -13.29
N GLY A 236 11.02 -6.92 -14.37
CA GLY A 236 11.75 -7.19 -15.61
C GLY A 236 12.57 -8.49 -15.63
N VAL A 237 12.48 -9.34 -14.61
CA VAL A 237 13.18 -10.63 -14.58
C VAL A 237 12.44 -11.63 -15.47
N VAL A 238 13.17 -12.32 -16.35
CA VAL A 238 12.60 -13.38 -17.19
C VAL A 238 12.21 -14.58 -16.33
N LEU A 239 10.94 -14.97 -16.42
CA LEU A 239 10.42 -16.13 -15.72
C LEU A 239 10.67 -17.42 -16.52
N PRO A 240 10.85 -18.57 -15.86
CA PRO A 240 11.25 -19.82 -16.53
C PRO A 240 10.19 -20.41 -17.46
N SER A 241 8.94 -19.90 -17.39
CA SER A 241 7.83 -20.35 -18.24
C SER A 241 7.12 -19.16 -18.84
N GLY A 242 6.70 -19.26 -20.10
CA GLY A 242 5.79 -18.30 -20.73
C GLY A 242 4.33 -18.43 -20.26
N VAL A 243 4.01 -19.43 -19.43
CA VAL A 243 2.68 -19.66 -18.86
C VAL A 243 2.63 -19.19 -17.42
N GLN A 244 1.61 -18.41 -17.10
CA GLN A 244 1.38 -17.92 -15.74
C GLN A 244 1.12 -19.07 -14.75
N THR A 245 1.73 -18.94 -13.57
CA THR A 245 1.46 -19.78 -12.39
C THR A 245 0.75 -18.93 -11.34
N ALA A 246 -0.30 -19.45 -10.72
CA ALA A 246 -1.07 -18.73 -9.71
C ALA A 246 -0.22 -18.36 -8.49
N VAL A 247 -0.25 -17.10 -8.11
CA VAL A 247 0.43 -16.56 -6.93
C VAL A 247 -0.52 -16.59 -5.73
N GLY A 248 -0.12 -17.26 -4.66
CA GLY A 248 -0.77 -17.24 -3.35
C GLY A 248 -2.21 -17.76 -3.27
N PRO A 249 -2.67 -18.77 -4.04
CA PRO A 249 -4.08 -19.20 -4.01
C PRO A 249 -4.53 -19.77 -2.66
N HIS A 250 -3.60 -20.07 -1.75
CA HIS A 250 -3.84 -20.55 -0.38
C HIS A 250 -3.77 -19.46 0.70
N TRP A 251 -3.54 -18.20 0.30
CA TRP A 251 -3.16 -17.13 1.23
C TRP A 251 -4.25 -16.77 2.25
N GLY A 252 -5.51 -17.09 1.97
CA GLY A 252 -6.61 -16.92 2.91
C GLY A 252 -6.50 -17.76 4.19
N HIS A 253 -5.59 -18.74 4.22
CA HIS A 253 -5.30 -19.56 5.41
C HIS A 253 -4.11 -19.05 6.23
N VAL A 254 -3.47 -17.96 5.82
CA VAL A 254 -2.38 -17.34 6.58
C VAL A 254 -2.95 -16.70 7.84
N THR A 255 -2.20 -16.79 8.94
CA THR A 255 -2.59 -16.19 10.22
C THR A 255 -2.63 -14.67 10.09
N SER A 256 -3.79 -14.08 10.36
CA SER A 256 -4.06 -12.65 10.28
C SER A 256 -3.57 -11.89 11.51
N PHE A 257 -3.49 -10.56 11.39
CA PHE A 257 -3.21 -9.64 12.48
C PHE A 257 -4.47 -9.35 13.31
N ALA A 258 -5.50 -8.78 12.69
CA ALA A 258 -6.70 -8.28 13.38
C ALA A 258 -8.00 -8.92 12.88
N ILE A 259 -8.07 -9.30 11.61
CA ILE A 259 -9.29 -9.91 11.05
C ILE A 259 -9.47 -11.36 11.54
N PRO A 260 -10.70 -11.88 11.58
CA PRO A 260 -10.93 -13.26 12.00
C PRO A 260 -10.27 -14.26 11.05
N PRO A 261 -9.90 -15.46 11.53
CA PRO A 261 -9.39 -16.52 10.67
C PRO A 261 -10.39 -16.90 9.56
N GLY A 262 -9.90 -17.20 8.37
CA GLY A 262 -10.71 -17.57 7.21
C GLY A 262 -11.41 -18.95 7.31
N GLY A 263 -11.22 -19.68 8.39
CA GLY A 263 -11.78 -21.00 8.60
C GLY A 263 -11.30 -22.01 7.55
N ALA A 264 -12.08 -23.08 7.33
CA ALA A 264 -11.76 -24.13 6.35
C ALA A 264 -11.72 -23.62 4.89
N GLU A 265 -12.48 -22.56 4.60
CA GLU A 265 -12.57 -21.97 3.26
C GLU A 265 -11.47 -20.94 2.97
N GLY A 266 -10.71 -20.50 3.99
CA GLY A 266 -9.71 -19.46 3.86
C GLY A 266 -10.31 -18.08 3.51
N VAL A 267 -11.52 -17.77 3.96
CA VAL A 267 -12.26 -16.53 3.64
C VAL A 267 -12.71 -15.85 4.93
N PRO A 268 -11.94 -14.86 5.44
CA PRO A 268 -12.31 -14.12 6.65
C PRO A 268 -13.64 -13.37 6.53
N PHE A 269 -13.89 -12.80 5.35
CA PHE A 269 -15.11 -12.07 5.02
C PHE A 269 -15.60 -12.52 3.63
N ASP A 270 -16.85 -12.88 3.51
CA ASP A 270 -17.46 -13.28 2.24
C ASP A 270 -18.56 -12.31 1.80
N PRO A 271 -18.26 -11.40 0.85
CA PRO A 271 -19.26 -10.48 0.30
C PRO A 271 -20.17 -11.14 -0.74
N GLY A 272 -19.99 -12.42 -1.02
CA GLY A 272 -20.65 -13.15 -2.09
C GLY A 272 -19.85 -13.19 -3.39
N PRO A 273 -20.31 -13.98 -4.38
CA PRO A 273 -19.63 -14.18 -5.65
C PRO A 273 -19.65 -12.90 -6.53
N PRO A 274 -18.65 -12.73 -7.42
CA PRO A 274 -18.71 -11.71 -8.45
C PRO A 274 -19.88 -11.96 -9.42
N PRO A 275 -20.31 -10.97 -10.23
CA PRO A 275 -21.24 -11.16 -11.33
C PRO A 275 -20.76 -12.28 -12.26
N ARG A 276 -21.71 -13.08 -12.78
CA ARG A 276 -21.41 -14.28 -13.58
C ARG A 276 -22.15 -14.25 -14.91
N LEU A 277 -21.44 -14.62 -15.97
CA LEU A 277 -22.04 -14.85 -17.29
C LEU A 277 -23.00 -16.05 -17.21
N GLY A 278 -24.18 -15.90 -17.78
CA GLY A 278 -25.22 -16.93 -17.81
C GLY A 278 -26.04 -17.07 -16.52
N ASP A 279 -25.73 -16.33 -15.47
CA ASP A 279 -26.54 -16.25 -14.25
C ASP A 279 -27.70 -15.24 -14.45
N PRO A 280 -28.96 -15.67 -14.34
CA PRO A 280 -30.10 -14.79 -14.63
C PRO A 280 -30.15 -13.50 -13.82
N THR A 281 -29.51 -13.45 -12.64
CA THR A 281 -29.53 -12.30 -11.74
C THR A 281 -28.36 -11.36 -11.98
N THR A 282 -27.24 -11.83 -12.52
CA THR A 282 -26.00 -11.06 -12.60
C THR A 282 -25.40 -10.98 -14.01
N ASP A 283 -25.92 -11.71 -14.99
CA ASP A 283 -25.46 -11.73 -16.38
C ASP A 283 -25.41 -10.32 -17.02
N ALA A 284 -26.46 -9.54 -16.81
CA ALA A 284 -26.49 -8.17 -17.33
C ALA A 284 -25.38 -7.29 -16.73
N LEU A 285 -25.12 -7.41 -15.43
CA LEU A 285 -24.05 -6.69 -14.75
C LEU A 285 -22.67 -7.16 -15.24
N TYR A 286 -22.47 -8.47 -15.41
CA TYR A 286 -21.23 -9.02 -15.97
C TYR A 286 -20.91 -8.39 -17.33
N LYS A 287 -21.88 -8.32 -18.24
CA LYS A 287 -21.73 -7.73 -19.57
C LYS A 287 -21.50 -6.21 -19.52
N THR A 288 -22.22 -5.52 -18.64
CA THR A 288 -22.03 -4.07 -18.44
C THR A 288 -20.60 -3.77 -18.00
N GLN A 289 -20.05 -4.53 -17.07
CA GLN A 289 -18.66 -4.34 -16.59
C GLN A 289 -17.62 -4.60 -17.70
N ALA A 290 -17.85 -5.55 -18.59
CA ALA A 290 -16.99 -5.74 -19.75
C ALA A 290 -17.03 -4.52 -20.70
N LEU A 291 -18.23 -3.96 -20.92
CA LEU A 291 -18.39 -2.74 -21.73
C LEU A 291 -17.71 -1.53 -21.09
N GLU A 292 -17.73 -1.42 -19.76
CA GLU A 292 -17.04 -0.36 -19.03
C GLU A 292 -15.53 -0.44 -19.24
N VAL A 293 -14.92 -1.62 -19.13
CA VAL A 293 -13.49 -1.82 -19.42
C VAL A 293 -13.13 -1.48 -20.85
N ILE A 294 -13.98 -1.83 -21.84
CA ILE A 294 -13.76 -1.44 -23.23
C ILE A 294 -13.86 0.09 -23.39
N ARG A 295 -14.82 0.72 -22.71
CA ARG A 295 -14.98 2.18 -22.72
C ARG A 295 -13.77 2.88 -22.12
N ASP A 296 -13.29 2.44 -20.95
CA ASP A 296 -12.11 3.00 -20.30
C ASP A 296 -10.88 2.85 -21.20
N SER A 297 -10.71 1.71 -21.86
CA SER A 297 -9.67 1.51 -22.87
C SER A 297 -9.79 2.47 -24.05
N SER A 298 -11.02 2.84 -24.46
CA SER A 298 -11.25 3.79 -25.56
C SER A 298 -10.93 5.25 -25.18
N LEU A 299 -10.91 5.57 -23.86
CA LEU A 299 -10.54 6.90 -23.37
C LEU A 299 -9.03 7.16 -23.38
N LEU A 300 -8.22 6.13 -23.60
CA LEU A 300 -6.75 6.25 -23.70
C LEU A 300 -6.27 6.82 -25.04
N ASP A 301 -7.19 7.39 -25.83
CA ASP A 301 -6.96 7.88 -27.20
C ASP A 301 -6.02 9.09 -27.23
N VAL A 302 -4.78 8.87 -27.67
CA VAL A 302 -3.76 9.91 -27.81
C VAL A 302 -4.10 10.96 -28.87
N ALA A 303 -5.03 10.67 -29.78
CA ALA A 303 -5.51 11.62 -30.79
C ALA A 303 -6.63 12.51 -30.28
N SER A 304 -7.20 12.20 -29.11
CA SER A 304 -8.27 12.99 -28.51
C SER A 304 -7.74 14.26 -27.83
N ASP A 305 -8.37 15.40 -28.09
CA ASP A 305 -8.10 16.67 -27.41
C ASP A 305 -8.96 16.87 -26.15
N ALA A 306 -9.70 15.84 -25.73
CA ALA A 306 -10.52 15.89 -24.51
C ALA A 306 -9.64 16.19 -23.29
N THR A 307 -10.13 17.08 -22.43
CA THR A 307 -9.47 17.47 -21.19
C THR A 307 -10.31 17.09 -19.98
N VAL A 308 -9.65 16.93 -18.84
CA VAL A 308 -10.26 16.68 -17.54
C VAL A 308 -9.59 17.54 -16.49
N ASP A 309 -10.36 18.09 -15.56
CA ASP A 309 -9.84 18.74 -14.35
C ASP A 309 -9.58 17.66 -13.30
N ILE A 310 -8.30 17.46 -12.97
CA ILE A 310 -7.82 16.47 -11.98
C ILE A 310 -7.51 17.08 -10.61
N GLY A 311 -7.82 18.36 -10.43
CA GLY A 311 -7.68 19.03 -9.15
C GLY A 311 -8.64 18.47 -8.10
N PRO A 312 -8.26 18.47 -6.79
CA PRO A 312 -9.13 17.97 -5.72
C PRO A 312 -10.46 18.71 -5.57
N GLY A 313 -10.64 19.85 -6.25
CA GLY A 313 -11.92 20.56 -6.34
C GLY A 313 -12.90 19.96 -7.36
N ALA A 314 -12.44 19.07 -8.24
CA ALA A 314 -13.23 18.47 -9.31
C ALA A 314 -13.40 16.97 -9.17
N ILE A 315 -12.37 16.26 -8.66
CA ILE A 315 -12.37 14.79 -8.48
C ILE A 315 -12.07 14.42 -7.02
N GLY A 316 -12.45 13.24 -6.61
CA GLY A 316 -12.30 12.74 -5.23
C GLY A 316 -13.60 12.84 -4.44
N ALA A 317 -13.52 12.73 -3.11
CA ALA A 317 -14.67 12.69 -2.20
C ALA A 317 -15.66 11.57 -2.53
N ASN A 318 -15.17 10.41 -2.97
CA ASN A 318 -16.02 9.28 -3.30
C ASN A 318 -16.62 8.65 -2.03
N ALA A 319 -17.90 8.26 -2.12
CA ALA A 319 -18.44 7.34 -1.15
C ALA A 319 -17.74 5.97 -1.26
N LEU A 320 -17.61 5.26 -0.14
CA LEU A 320 -16.96 3.95 -0.10
C LEU A 320 -17.58 2.99 -1.12
N GLY A 321 -16.78 2.41 -1.99
CA GLY A 321 -17.22 1.52 -3.05
C GLY A 321 -17.92 2.23 -4.22
N SER A 322 -17.57 3.49 -4.50
CA SER A 322 -18.07 4.24 -5.65
C SER A 322 -17.01 5.14 -6.28
N ASN A 323 -17.30 5.66 -7.47
CA ASN A 323 -16.50 6.66 -8.19
C ASN A 323 -17.31 7.92 -8.53
N GLY A 324 -18.37 8.20 -7.77
CA GLY A 324 -19.31 9.30 -8.07
C GLY A 324 -19.02 10.60 -7.32
N GLY A 325 -17.85 10.77 -6.74
CA GLY A 325 -17.46 11.98 -6.01
C GLY A 325 -17.17 13.16 -6.95
N HIS A 326 -17.36 14.37 -6.45
CA HIS A 326 -17.19 15.62 -7.20
C HIS A 326 -16.18 16.57 -6.56
N GLY A 327 -15.23 16.03 -5.78
CA GLY A 327 -14.17 16.79 -5.12
C GLY A 327 -14.63 17.56 -3.88
N TYR A 328 -13.81 18.49 -3.45
CA TYR A 328 -13.94 19.24 -2.18
C TYR A 328 -14.10 20.73 -2.44
N ALA A 329 -15.00 21.39 -1.72
CA ALA A 329 -15.23 22.83 -1.85
C ALA A 329 -14.01 23.69 -1.47
N SER A 330 -13.24 23.23 -0.49
CA SER A 330 -12.04 23.95 -0.01
C SER A 330 -11.04 23.03 0.68
N ASN A 331 -9.78 23.42 0.67
CA ASN A 331 -8.72 22.79 1.44
C ASN A 331 -8.90 23.13 2.94
N PRO A 332 -9.06 22.14 3.83
CA PRO A 332 -9.38 22.39 5.24
C PRO A 332 -8.23 23.05 6.01
N ALA A 333 -6.98 22.90 5.57
CA ALA A 333 -5.83 23.49 6.23
C ALA A 333 -5.66 24.98 5.90
N THR A 334 -6.10 25.42 4.70
CA THR A 334 -5.92 26.81 4.23
C THR A 334 -7.21 27.59 4.13
N GLY A 335 -8.37 26.92 4.12
CA GLY A 335 -9.69 27.52 3.88
C GLY A 335 -9.91 28.01 2.44
N ARG A 336 -8.95 27.80 1.53
CA ARG A 336 -9.04 28.23 0.13
C ARG A 336 -9.60 27.11 -0.75
N THR A 337 -10.27 27.48 -1.85
CA THR A 337 -10.65 26.52 -2.90
C THR A 337 -9.41 25.90 -3.52
N TYR A 338 -9.52 24.63 -3.91
CA TYR A 338 -8.46 23.99 -4.71
C TYR A 338 -8.42 24.63 -6.11
N ALA A 339 -7.22 24.86 -6.61
CA ALA A 339 -7.04 25.36 -7.97
C ALA A 339 -7.38 24.24 -8.97
N PRO A 340 -8.06 24.55 -10.10
CA PRO A 340 -8.21 23.60 -11.19
C PRO A 340 -6.84 23.13 -11.72
N ASP A 341 -6.81 21.88 -12.16
CA ASP A 341 -5.66 21.25 -12.83
C ASP A 341 -6.16 20.51 -14.08
N VAL A 342 -6.22 21.25 -15.19
CA VAL A 342 -6.82 20.76 -16.44
C VAL A 342 -5.74 20.16 -17.33
N VAL A 343 -5.82 18.85 -17.56
CA VAL A 343 -4.87 18.08 -18.38
C VAL A 343 -5.59 17.34 -19.49
N ARG A 344 -4.85 16.79 -20.46
CA ARG A 344 -5.41 15.85 -21.44
C ARG A 344 -5.92 14.61 -20.75
N ALA A 345 -7.18 14.25 -21.00
CA ALA A 345 -7.84 13.13 -20.34
C ALA A 345 -7.09 11.79 -20.60
N SER A 346 -6.68 11.55 -21.85
CA SER A 346 -5.94 10.34 -22.22
C SER A 346 -4.57 10.24 -21.52
N ASP A 347 -3.89 11.36 -21.33
CA ASP A 347 -2.62 11.38 -20.58
C ASP A 347 -2.85 11.08 -19.10
N PHE A 348 -3.88 11.66 -18.50
CA PHE A 348 -4.22 11.39 -17.10
C PHE A 348 -4.56 9.92 -16.86
N TYR A 349 -5.46 9.32 -17.67
CA TYR A 349 -5.87 7.93 -17.48
C TYR A 349 -4.70 6.94 -17.65
N ARG A 350 -3.80 7.20 -18.61
CA ARG A 350 -2.57 6.43 -18.78
C ARG A 350 -1.60 6.66 -17.61
N THR A 351 -1.49 7.90 -17.13
CA THR A 351 -0.66 8.24 -15.98
C THR A 351 -1.07 7.45 -14.74
N ILE A 352 -2.36 7.43 -14.37
CA ILE A 352 -2.78 6.68 -13.19
C ILE A 352 -2.61 5.17 -13.40
N ALA A 353 -2.87 4.66 -14.61
CA ALA A 353 -2.68 3.25 -14.92
C ALA A 353 -1.22 2.80 -14.76
N GLU A 354 -0.24 3.65 -15.11
CA GLU A 354 1.19 3.34 -14.96
C GLU A 354 1.75 3.68 -13.59
N PHE A 355 1.32 4.78 -12.96
CA PHE A 355 1.79 5.19 -11.63
C PHE A 355 1.49 4.13 -10.56
N TRP A 356 0.28 3.59 -10.58
CA TRP A 356 -0.15 2.55 -9.64
C TRP A 356 0.15 1.14 -10.14
N ALA A 357 0.77 0.98 -11.31
CA ALA A 357 1.20 -0.33 -11.78
C ALA A 357 2.44 -0.79 -10.98
N ASP A 358 2.50 -2.08 -10.72
CA ASP A 358 3.69 -2.69 -10.14
C ASP A 358 4.74 -2.87 -11.24
N GLY A 359 5.35 -1.78 -11.68
CA GLY A 359 6.40 -1.79 -12.70
C GLY A 359 7.77 -2.22 -12.15
N PRO A 360 8.81 -2.21 -12.99
CA PRO A 360 10.19 -2.37 -12.52
C PRO A 360 10.53 -1.36 -11.42
N ASN A 361 11.22 -1.82 -10.39
CA ASN A 361 11.55 -1.05 -9.18
C ASN A 361 10.33 -0.65 -8.31
N SER A 362 9.20 -1.38 -8.42
CA SER A 362 8.05 -1.20 -7.55
C SER A 362 8.24 -1.98 -6.24
N GLU A 363 7.88 -1.35 -5.16
CA GLU A 363 7.76 -1.96 -3.83
C GLU A 363 6.45 -2.74 -3.64
N THR A 364 5.70 -2.97 -4.72
CA THR A 364 4.35 -3.56 -4.76
C THR A 364 3.30 -2.75 -3.95
N PRO A 365 1.99 -2.97 -4.11
CA PRO A 365 0.97 -2.11 -3.50
C PRO A 365 1.11 -1.91 -1.99
N PRO A 366 1.40 -2.95 -1.18
CA PRO A 366 1.56 -2.75 0.26
C PRO A 366 2.79 -1.88 0.61
N GLY A 367 3.91 -2.03 -0.12
CA GLY A 367 5.10 -1.20 0.08
C GLY A 367 4.91 0.24 -0.39
N HIS A 368 4.16 0.46 -1.47
CA HIS A 368 3.83 1.81 -1.94
C HIS A 368 3.17 2.66 -0.84
N TRP A 369 2.29 2.06 -0.04
CA TRP A 369 1.68 2.74 1.10
C TRP A 369 2.65 3.02 2.25
N ASN A 370 3.74 2.25 2.40
CA ASN A 370 4.83 2.60 3.31
C ASN A 370 5.57 3.86 2.80
N VAL A 371 5.82 3.99 1.49
CA VAL A 371 6.42 5.20 0.91
C VAL A 371 5.55 6.43 1.15
N ILE A 372 4.24 6.34 0.92
CA ILE A 372 3.29 7.42 1.21
C ILE A 372 3.31 7.78 2.71
N ALA A 373 3.23 6.78 3.59
CA ALA A 373 3.24 6.97 5.05
C ALA A 373 4.53 7.63 5.52
N ASN A 374 5.66 7.26 4.94
CA ASN A 374 6.97 7.85 5.20
C ASN A 374 7.01 9.35 4.82
N THR A 375 6.45 9.69 3.66
CA THR A 375 6.33 11.09 3.20
C THR A 375 5.43 11.91 4.14
N VAL A 376 4.30 11.34 4.57
CA VAL A 376 3.39 11.97 5.53
C VAL A 376 4.07 12.20 6.88
N SER A 377 4.81 11.20 7.38
CA SER A 377 5.58 11.30 8.62
C SER A 377 6.62 12.42 8.57
N ASP A 378 7.30 12.57 7.44
CA ASP A 378 8.29 13.63 7.21
C ASP A 378 7.62 15.03 7.19
N ALA A 379 6.44 15.13 6.58
CA ALA A 379 5.69 16.39 6.52
C ALA A 379 5.08 16.80 7.86
N LEU A 380 4.77 15.85 8.76
CA LEU A 380 4.24 16.13 10.10
C LEU A 380 5.31 16.46 11.13
N ALA A 381 6.56 16.01 10.92
CA ALA A 381 7.65 16.25 11.88
C ALA A 381 7.92 17.75 12.07
N PRO A 382 8.23 18.22 13.31
CA PRO A 382 8.41 17.45 14.54
C PRO A 382 7.13 17.23 15.37
N ASN A 383 5.95 17.54 14.87
CA ASN A 383 4.68 17.53 15.62
C ASN A 383 3.92 16.20 15.52
N LEU A 384 4.62 15.10 15.67
CA LEU A 384 4.06 13.74 15.57
C LEU A 384 3.17 13.42 16.78
N ARG A 385 1.87 13.16 16.56
CA ARG A 385 0.87 12.88 17.60
C ARG A 385 0.00 11.70 17.18
N ILE A 386 0.03 10.62 17.94
CA ILE A 386 -0.78 9.43 17.67
C ILE A 386 -2.27 9.79 17.74
N GLY A 387 -3.01 9.55 16.67
CA GLY A 387 -4.41 9.95 16.54
C GLY A 387 -4.61 11.46 16.36
N GLY A 388 -3.56 12.20 15.99
CA GLY A 388 -3.60 13.65 15.78
C GLY A 388 -3.75 14.47 17.06
N GLN A 389 -3.78 13.84 18.23
CA GLN A 389 -4.06 14.45 19.51
C GLN A 389 -3.07 13.99 20.59
N GLY A 390 -3.15 14.61 21.79
CA GLY A 390 -2.30 14.22 22.91
C GLY A 390 -0.86 14.74 22.81
N PRO A 391 0.08 14.15 23.54
CA PRO A 391 1.48 14.59 23.56
C PRO A 391 2.16 14.33 22.21
N VAL A 392 3.18 15.15 21.91
CA VAL A 392 4.11 14.86 20.83
C VAL A 392 4.96 13.65 21.24
N VAL A 393 5.08 12.67 20.35
CA VAL A 393 5.95 11.51 20.50
C VAL A 393 7.25 11.71 19.71
N ASP A 394 8.31 10.98 20.09
CA ASP A 394 9.53 10.98 19.30
C ASP A 394 9.36 10.23 17.96
N ARG A 395 10.31 10.43 17.05
CA ARG A 395 10.22 9.83 15.71
C ARG A 395 10.24 8.31 15.75
N LEU A 396 10.99 7.70 16.66
CA LEU A 396 11.06 6.24 16.75
C LEU A 396 9.74 5.64 17.24
N GLU A 397 9.15 6.23 18.28
CA GLU A 397 7.84 5.82 18.79
C GLU A 397 6.76 5.93 17.71
N TRP A 398 6.75 7.05 16.96
CA TRP A 398 5.83 7.24 15.85
C TRP A 398 5.98 6.15 14.79
N ASP A 399 7.21 5.93 14.30
CA ASP A 399 7.47 5.04 13.19
C ASP A 399 7.13 3.58 13.55
N VAL A 400 7.50 3.08 14.74
CA VAL A 400 7.18 1.69 15.14
C VAL A 400 5.67 1.47 15.33
N LYS A 401 4.96 2.46 15.83
CA LYS A 401 3.49 2.42 15.96
C LYS A 401 2.82 2.48 14.59
N LEU A 402 3.25 3.40 13.73
CA LEU A 402 2.75 3.50 12.37
C LEU A 402 2.92 2.18 11.61
N TYR A 403 4.13 1.63 11.60
CA TYR A 403 4.41 0.42 10.83
C TYR A 403 3.68 -0.81 11.37
N LEU A 404 3.52 -0.97 12.69
CA LEU A 404 2.72 -2.07 13.23
C LEU A 404 1.28 -2.01 12.72
N ALA A 405 0.62 -0.85 12.80
CA ALA A 405 -0.75 -0.68 12.36
C ALA A 405 -0.91 -0.79 10.83
N LEU A 406 -0.08 -0.06 10.08
CA LEU A 406 -0.13 -0.01 8.62
C LEU A 406 0.15 -1.39 8.01
N ASN A 407 1.25 -2.03 8.44
CA ASN A 407 1.67 -3.30 7.88
C ASN A 407 0.83 -4.47 8.41
N GLY A 408 0.23 -4.36 9.59
CA GLY A 408 -0.84 -5.24 10.03
C GLY A 408 -2.08 -5.15 9.13
N ALA A 409 -2.51 -3.94 8.78
CA ALA A 409 -3.66 -3.72 7.89
C ALA A 409 -3.44 -4.25 6.48
N VAL A 410 -2.28 -3.99 5.87
CA VAL A 410 -2.00 -4.50 4.52
C VAL A 410 -1.76 -6.01 4.51
N HIS A 411 -1.24 -6.59 5.59
CA HIS A 411 -1.17 -8.05 5.75
C HIS A 411 -2.56 -8.67 5.77
N ASP A 412 -3.48 -8.14 6.56
CA ASP A 412 -4.87 -8.57 6.63
C ASP A 412 -5.60 -8.38 5.29
N ALA A 413 -5.36 -7.27 4.62
CA ALA A 413 -5.87 -7.00 3.28
C ALA A 413 -5.41 -8.04 2.24
N ALA A 414 -4.15 -8.51 2.35
CA ALA A 414 -3.66 -9.60 1.52
C ALA A 414 -4.42 -10.91 1.77
N ILE A 415 -4.63 -11.25 3.04
CA ILE A 415 -5.35 -12.47 3.43
C ILE A 415 -6.80 -12.42 2.95
N ALA A 416 -7.50 -11.32 3.18
CA ALA A 416 -8.89 -11.13 2.74
C ALA A 416 -9.01 -11.20 1.21
N ALA A 417 -8.16 -10.46 0.48
CA ALA A 417 -8.22 -10.42 -0.98
C ALA A 417 -7.86 -11.76 -1.62
N TRP A 418 -6.77 -12.40 -1.17
CA TRP A 418 -6.35 -13.68 -1.75
C TRP A 418 -7.22 -14.86 -1.30
N GLY A 419 -7.84 -14.79 -0.12
CA GLY A 419 -8.88 -15.73 0.28
C GLY A 419 -10.03 -15.77 -0.72
N LEU A 420 -10.55 -14.61 -1.11
CA LEU A 420 -11.62 -14.50 -2.11
C LEU A 420 -11.13 -14.89 -3.52
N LYS A 421 -9.89 -14.54 -3.89
CA LYS A 421 -9.28 -14.99 -5.14
C LYS A 421 -9.19 -16.51 -5.22
N GLY A 422 -8.80 -17.17 -4.14
CA GLY A 422 -8.75 -18.63 -4.05
C GLY A 422 -10.13 -19.27 -4.12
N ARG A 423 -11.13 -18.70 -3.43
CA ARG A 423 -12.49 -19.23 -3.39
C ARG A 423 -13.25 -19.05 -4.70
N TYR A 424 -13.31 -17.85 -5.22
CA TYR A 424 -14.13 -17.54 -6.39
C TYR A 424 -13.39 -17.74 -7.72
N ASP A 425 -12.06 -17.68 -7.69
CA ASP A 425 -11.20 -17.87 -8.87
C ASP A 425 -11.67 -17.04 -10.07
N GLY A 426 -12.06 -15.77 -9.83
CA GLY A 426 -12.77 -14.91 -10.77
C GLY A 426 -11.97 -14.59 -12.03
N ILE A 427 -12.67 -14.56 -13.16
CA ILE A 427 -12.10 -14.27 -14.49
C ILE A 427 -11.48 -12.85 -14.55
N ARG A 428 -10.52 -12.65 -15.46
CA ARG A 428 -9.96 -11.35 -15.81
C ARG A 428 -10.59 -10.78 -17.08
N PRO A 429 -10.63 -9.44 -17.27
CA PRO A 429 -11.25 -8.78 -18.43
C PRO A 429 -10.77 -9.31 -19.78
N ILE A 430 -9.49 -9.66 -19.93
CA ILE A 430 -8.98 -10.18 -21.21
C ILE A 430 -9.71 -11.45 -21.65
N SER A 431 -9.88 -12.42 -20.76
CA SER A 431 -10.61 -13.67 -21.07
C SER A 431 -12.11 -13.42 -21.17
N MET A 432 -12.68 -12.55 -20.32
CA MET A 432 -14.07 -12.13 -20.31
C MET A 432 -14.51 -11.53 -21.67
N ILE A 433 -13.78 -10.51 -22.12
CA ILE A 433 -14.08 -9.78 -23.35
C ILE A 433 -13.85 -10.67 -24.57
N ARG A 434 -12.71 -11.36 -24.65
CA ARG A 434 -12.39 -12.22 -25.79
C ARG A 434 -13.38 -13.37 -25.94
N TYR A 435 -13.79 -13.99 -24.81
CA TYR A 435 -14.76 -15.09 -24.84
C TYR A 435 -16.11 -14.62 -25.36
N MET A 436 -16.69 -13.56 -24.79
CA MET A 436 -17.97 -13.04 -25.26
C MET A 436 -17.91 -12.59 -26.73
N ALA A 437 -16.79 -11.95 -27.16
CA ALA A 437 -16.59 -11.57 -28.56
C ALA A 437 -16.50 -12.78 -29.49
N SER A 438 -15.96 -13.92 -29.04
CA SER A 438 -15.90 -15.16 -29.83
C SER A 438 -17.27 -15.78 -30.05
N LEU A 439 -18.19 -15.56 -29.12
CA LEU A 439 -19.59 -16.04 -29.23
C LEU A 439 -20.45 -15.16 -30.15
N GLY A 440 -20.09 -13.88 -30.31
CA GLY A 440 -20.84 -12.93 -31.14
C GLY A 440 -21.48 -11.81 -30.32
N GLN A 441 -22.68 -11.36 -30.70
CA GLN A 441 -23.41 -10.27 -30.06
C GLN A 441 -24.67 -10.76 -29.34
N SER A 442 -25.08 -10.05 -28.27
CA SER A 442 -26.24 -10.42 -27.47
C SER A 442 -27.42 -9.42 -27.53
N THR A 443 -27.33 -8.41 -28.40
CA THR A 443 -28.32 -7.31 -28.43
C THR A 443 -29.50 -7.59 -29.30
N ASP A 444 -29.29 -8.08 -30.52
CA ASP A 444 -30.38 -8.22 -31.51
C ASP A 444 -30.40 -9.62 -32.15
N PRO A 445 -31.39 -10.45 -31.82
CA PRO A 445 -31.53 -11.79 -32.40
C PRO A 445 -31.70 -11.82 -33.93
N ALA A 446 -32.10 -10.69 -34.55
CA ALA A 446 -32.27 -10.60 -36.01
C ALA A 446 -30.93 -10.32 -36.73
N LEU A 447 -29.91 -9.88 -36.03
CA LEU A 447 -28.59 -9.62 -36.60
C LEU A 447 -27.71 -10.88 -36.61
N ALA A 448 -26.73 -10.87 -37.50
CA ALA A 448 -25.77 -11.94 -37.57
C ALA A 448 -24.98 -12.15 -36.24
N ALA A 449 -24.49 -13.36 -36.04
CA ALA A 449 -23.69 -13.73 -34.85
C ALA A 449 -24.43 -13.50 -33.51
N TYR A 450 -25.73 -13.64 -33.47
CA TYR A 450 -26.47 -13.55 -32.21
C TYR A 450 -26.15 -14.74 -31.29
N ASN A 451 -25.79 -14.43 -30.08
CA ASN A 451 -25.63 -15.38 -28.98
C ASN A 451 -25.97 -14.67 -27.66
N LYS A 452 -26.87 -15.26 -26.86
CA LYS A 452 -27.29 -14.66 -25.58
C LYS A 452 -26.13 -14.32 -24.63
N GLU A 453 -25.00 -15.03 -24.73
CA GLU A 453 -23.79 -14.84 -23.93
C GLU A 453 -22.72 -14.00 -24.66
N GLY A 454 -23.01 -13.48 -25.84
CA GLY A 454 -22.13 -12.59 -26.59
C GLY A 454 -21.98 -11.20 -25.97
N LEU A 455 -21.10 -10.38 -26.56
CA LEU A 455 -20.96 -8.96 -26.18
C LEU A 455 -22.21 -8.17 -26.60
N PRO A 456 -22.73 -7.27 -25.75
CA PRO A 456 -23.73 -6.31 -26.16
C PRO A 456 -23.17 -5.33 -27.21
N LEU A 457 -23.91 -5.05 -28.26
CA LEU A 457 -23.56 -4.03 -29.24
C LEU A 457 -23.80 -2.63 -28.65
N VAL A 458 -22.81 -1.76 -28.82
CA VAL A 458 -22.87 -0.34 -28.43
C VAL A 458 -22.32 0.48 -29.59
N PRO A 459 -23.12 1.34 -30.24
CA PRO A 459 -22.67 2.16 -31.34
C PRO A 459 -21.40 2.96 -31.00
N GLY A 460 -20.38 2.90 -31.86
CA GLY A 460 -19.11 3.58 -31.65
C GLY A 460 -18.14 2.89 -30.66
N LEU A 461 -18.55 1.80 -30.02
CA LEU A 461 -17.72 1.10 -29.01
C LEU A 461 -17.61 -0.41 -29.25
N VAL A 462 -18.74 -1.10 -29.48
CA VAL A 462 -18.80 -2.54 -29.77
C VAL A 462 -19.72 -2.74 -30.96
N GLU A 463 -19.20 -3.21 -32.07
CA GLU A 463 -19.96 -3.29 -33.29
C GLU A 463 -19.71 -4.57 -34.09
N LEU A 464 -20.71 -4.97 -34.85
CA LEU A 464 -20.57 -6.03 -35.83
C LEU A 464 -19.77 -5.54 -37.04
N ILE A 465 -18.75 -6.30 -37.42
CA ILE A 465 -17.93 -6.03 -38.60
C ILE A 465 -18.78 -6.34 -39.86
N THR A 466 -18.97 -5.36 -40.72
CA THR A 466 -19.75 -5.52 -41.95
C THR A 466 -18.91 -5.16 -43.17
N LYS A 467 -19.31 -5.67 -44.34
CA LYS A 467 -18.64 -5.37 -45.61
C LYS A 467 -18.57 -3.86 -45.91
N ILE A 468 -19.57 -3.09 -45.45
CA ILE A 468 -19.61 -1.62 -45.63
C ILE A 468 -18.49 -0.98 -44.77
N LYS A 469 -18.35 -1.41 -43.53
CA LYS A 469 -17.34 -0.87 -42.59
C LYS A 469 -15.92 -1.26 -42.97
N THR A 470 -15.72 -2.42 -43.62
CA THR A 470 -14.42 -2.91 -44.08
C THR A 470 -14.07 -2.49 -45.52
N ALA A 471 -14.94 -1.75 -46.22
CA ALA A 471 -14.62 -1.19 -47.51
C ALA A 471 -13.44 -0.20 -47.42
N ASN A 472 -12.78 0.05 -48.56
CA ASN A 472 -11.67 1.02 -48.62
C ASN A 472 -12.14 2.39 -48.10
N GLY A 473 -11.41 2.94 -47.13
CA GLY A 473 -11.78 4.18 -46.43
C GLY A 473 -12.86 4.03 -45.36
N GLY A 474 -13.38 2.82 -45.15
CA GLY A 474 -14.30 2.53 -44.03
C GLY A 474 -13.60 2.48 -42.69
N PRO A 475 -14.33 2.70 -41.58
CA PRO A 475 -13.76 2.79 -40.23
C PRO A 475 -13.11 1.50 -39.71
N MET A 476 -13.39 0.36 -40.34
CA MET A 476 -12.84 -0.96 -40.00
C MET A 476 -12.10 -1.61 -41.18
N ALA A 477 -11.49 -0.79 -42.07
CA ALA A 477 -10.81 -1.30 -43.25
C ALA A 477 -9.66 -2.26 -42.88
N SER A 478 -8.99 -2.07 -41.74
CA SER A 478 -7.96 -2.95 -41.20
C SER A 478 -8.47 -4.34 -40.79
N LEU A 479 -9.78 -4.47 -40.56
CA LEU A 479 -10.43 -5.73 -40.14
C LEU A 479 -11.07 -6.50 -41.30
N LYS A 480 -10.75 -6.14 -42.56
CA LYS A 480 -11.24 -6.84 -43.76
C LYS A 480 -10.94 -8.33 -43.69
N GLY A 481 -11.95 -9.16 -44.00
CA GLY A 481 -11.89 -10.63 -43.87
C GLY A 481 -12.39 -11.15 -42.52
N ASN A 482 -12.81 -10.26 -41.62
CA ASN A 482 -13.44 -10.62 -40.34
C ASN A 482 -14.93 -10.22 -40.28
N GLU A 483 -15.57 -10.04 -41.44
CA GLU A 483 -16.98 -9.70 -41.51
C GLU A 483 -17.83 -10.77 -40.80
N GLY A 484 -18.81 -10.32 -40.01
CA GLY A 484 -19.64 -11.18 -39.16
C GLY A 484 -19.08 -11.38 -37.74
N LYS A 485 -17.87 -10.95 -37.44
CA LYS A 485 -17.30 -10.98 -36.07
C LYS A 485 -17.51 -9.65 -35.36
N ILE A 486 -17.18 -9.61 -34.08
CA ILE A 486 -17.29 -8.41 -33.22
C ILE A 486 -15.99 -7.63 -33.21
N ALA A 487 -16.09 -6.33 -33.49
CA ALA A 487 -15.03 -5.36 -33.25
C ALA A 487 -15.31 -4.54 -31.99
N VAL A 488 -14.27 -4.16 -31.28
CA VAL A 488 -14.32 -3.23 -30.15
C VAL A 488 -13.40 -2.04 -30.44
N ARG A 489 -13.81 -0.82 -30.04
CA ARG A 489 -12.95 0.35 -30.12
C ARG A 489 -12.17 0.44 -28.82
N ALA A 490 -10.87 0.23 -28.87
CA ALA A 490 -10.03 0.13 -27.69
C ALA A 490 -8.57 0.50 -28.01
N TRP A 491 -7.83 0.85 -26.96
CA TRP A 491 -6.38 0.98 -27.05
C TRP A 491 -5.76 -0.36 -27.48
N HIS A 492 -4.81 -0.28 -28.38
CA HIS A 492 -3.93 -1.39 -28.73
C HIS A 492 -2.54 -0.89 -29.07
N ARG A 493 -1.54 -1.74 -28.86
CA ARG A 493 -0.17 -1.44 -29.22
C ARG A 493 -0.02 -1.35 -30.73
N ASN A 494 0.63 -0.28 -31.20
CA ASN A 494 0.94 -0.09 -32.60
C ASN A 494 2.38 0.42 -32.75
N LEU A 495 3.29 -0.49 -33.11
CA LEU A 495 4.71 -0.17 -33.27
C LEU A 495 4.99 0.80 -34.41
N ASN A 496 4.06 1.00 -35.35
CA ASN A 496 4.14 1.98 -36.41
C ASN A 496 3.67 3.37 -35.99
N SER A 497 3.08 3.51 -34.79
CA SER A 497 2.69 4.78 -34.22
C SER A 497 3.84 5.39 -33.42
N PRO A 498 4.18 6.69 -33.61
CA PRO A 498 5.11 7.40 -32.73
C PRO A 498 4.70 7.37 -31.25
N ALA A 499 3.41 7.21 -30.97
CA ALA A 499 2.87 7.09 -29.62
C ALA A 499 3.01 5.68 -29.03
N GLY A 500 3.44 4.67 -29.79
CA GLY A 500 3.56 3.28 -29.33
C GLY A 500 2.25 2.54 -29.19
N GLY A 501 1.13 3.26 -29.01
CA GLY A 501 -0.24 2.74 -28.94
C GLY A 501 -1.24 3.72 -29.56
N ILE A 502 -2.38 3.23 -29.99
CA ILE A 502 -3.49 4.02 -30.53
C ILE A 502 -4.83 3.42 -30.07
N VAL A 503 -5.89 4.21 -30.11
CA VAL A 503 -7.27 3.71 -30.01
C VAL A 503 -7.84 3.59 -31.40
N ASP A 504 -8.22 2.36 -31.78
CA ASP A 504 -8.83 2.06 -33.06
C ASP A 504 -9.76 0.84 -32.91
N TRP A 505 -10.44 0.47 -34.01
CA TRP A 505 -11.22 -0.75 -34.07
C TRP A 505 -10.30 -1.98 -34.12
N VAL A 506 -10.43 -2.85 -33.13
CA VAL A 506 -9.72 -4.13 -33.06
C VAL A 506 -10.72 -5.28 -33.02
N LEU A 507 -10.29 -6.46 -33.48
CA LEU A 507 -11.09 -7.67 -33.34
C LEU A 507 -11.28 -7.97 -31.85
N GLY A 508 -12.53 -8.15 -31.38
CA GLY A 508 -12.82 -8.36 -29.96
C GLY A 508 -12.10 -9.57 -29.37
N THR A 509 -11.87 -10.63 -30.17
CA THR A 509 -11.11 -11.82 -29.77
C THR A 509 -9.60 -11.60 -29.64
N THR A 510 -9.08 -10.42 -30.06
CA THR A 510 -7.65 -10.07 -29.90
C THR A 510 -7.45 -8.90 -28.94
N TRP A 511 -8.49 -8.43 -28.27
CA TRP A 511 -8.40 -7.32 -27.31
C TRP A 511 -7.35 -7.60 -26.23
N THR A 512 -6.57 -6.60 -25.87
CA THR A 512 -5.59 -6.65 -24.78
C THR A 512 -5.71 -5.43 -23.88
N PRO A 513 -5.45 -5.57 -22.58
CA PRO A 513 -5.44 -4.43 -21.65
C PRO A 513 -4.26 -3.49 -21.91
N TYR A 514 -4.33 -2.27 -21.35
CA TYR A 514 -3.23 -1.31 -21.33
C TYR A 514 -2.14 -1.78 -20.37
N GLN A 515 -1.30 -2.68 -20.85
CA GLN A 515 -0.22 -3.34 -20.10
C GLN A 515 0.96 -3.67 -21.03
N LEU A 516 2.10 -4.02 -20.44
CA LEU A 516 3.23 -4.57 -21.19
C LEU A 516 2.87 -5.93 -21.82
N GLN A 517 3.34 -6.19 -23.04
CA GLN A 517 3.10 -7.49 -23.71
C GLN A 517 3.71 -8.68 -22.96
N THR A 518 4.74 -8.44 -22.18
CA THR A 518 5.42 -9.43 -21.35
C THR A 518 4.79 -9.58 -19.96
N PHE A 519 3.85 -8.69 -19.61
CA PHE A 519 3.11 -8.71 -18.35
C PHE A 519 1.68 -8.20 -18.57
N VAL A 520 0.85 -9.02 -19.25
CA VAL A 520 -0.49 -8.61 -19.70
C VAL A 520 -1.50 -8.53 -18.56
N THR A 521 -1.40 -9.41 -17.58
CA THR A 521 -2.16 -9.34 -16.32
C THR A 521 -1.33 -9.94 -15.19
N PRO A 522 -1.62 -9.59 -13.91
CA PRO A 522 -1.09 -10.33 -12.78
C PRO A 522 -1.45 -11.82 -12.81
N SER A 523 -0.57 -12.67 -12.29
CA SER A 523 -0.71 -14.15 -12.31
C SER A 523 -1.60 -14.65 -11.18
N PHE A 524 -2.84 -14.13 -11.07
CA PHE A 524 -3.86 -14.54 -10.09
C PHE A 524 -5.25 -14.05 -10.50
N PRO A 525 -6.34 -14.63 -9.93
CA PRO A 525 -7.71 -14.28 -10.24
C PRO A 525 -8.06 -12.80 -10.06
N GLY A 526 -9.09 -12.33 -10.76
CA GLY A 526 -9.55 -10.93 -10.72
C GLY A 526 -10.16 -10.55 -9.38
N TYR A 527 -11.24 -11.21 -9.01
CA TYR A 527 -12.06 -10.87 -7.85
C TYR A 527 -11.41 -11.30 -6.52
N ILE A 528 -11.16 -10.36 -5.59
CA ILE A 528 -11.29 -8.90 -5.59
C ILE A 528 -9.96 -8.22 -5.93
N SER A 529 -9.99 -6.91 -6.24
CA SER A 529 -8.78 -6.14 -6.53
C SER A 529 -7.86 -6.01 -5.32
N GLY A 530 -6.62 -6.52 -5.42
CA GLY A 530 -5.62 -6.37 -4.37
C GLY A 530 -5.25 -4.91 -4.12
N HIS A 531 -5.04 -4.12 -5.18
CA HIS A 531 -4.74 -2.68 -5.07
C HIS A 531 -5.80 -1.93 -4.27
N SER A 532 -7.08 -2.15 -4.58
CA SER A 532 -8.18 -1.51 -3.87
C SER A 532 -8.25 -1.90 -2.39
N THR A 533 -7.99 -3.18 -2.08
CA THR A 533 -8.02 -3.70 -0.72
C THR A 533 -6.86 -3.17 0.11
N PHE A 534 -5.63 -3.26 -0.40
CA PHE A 534 -4.43 -2.72 0.26
C PHE A 534 -4.53 -1.22 0.49
N SER A 535 -4.89 -0.49 -0.56
CA SER A 535 -4.89 0.97 -0.51
C SER A 535 -5.94 1.50 0.46
N ARG A 536 -7.15 0.92 0.45
CA ARG A 536 -8.18 1.35 1.39
C ARG A 536 -7.85 0.97 2.83
N ALA A 537 -7.27 -0.21 3.08
CA ALA A 537 -6.82 -0.60 4.42
C ALA A 537 -5.74 0.35 4.96
N ALA A 538 -4.78 0.70 4.12
CA ALA A 538 -3.75 1.68 4.46
C ALA A 538 -4.32 3.07 4.75
N ALA A 539 -5.25 3.56 3.92
CA ALA A 539 -5.89 4.87 4.09
C ALA A 539 -6.67 4.97 5.42
N GLU A 540 -7.35 3.90 5.86
CA GLU A 540 -8.01 3.86 7.17
C GLU A 540 -7.00 3.98 8.32
N VAL A 541 -5.86 3.28 8.24
CA VAL A 541 -4.80 3.38 9.25
C VAL A 541 -4.16 4.77 9.24
N MET A 542 -3.87 5.32 8.06
CA MET A 542 -3.32 6.68 7.95
C MET A 542 -4.26 7.71 8.55
N THR A 543 -5.56 7.60 8.29
CA THR A 543 -6.59 8.45 8.91
C THR A 543 -6.60 8.28 10.43
N GLY A 544 -6.51 7.03 10.92
CA GLY A 544 -6.49 6.74 12.34
C GLY A 544 -5.29 7.34 13.06
N ILE A 545 -4.08 7.14 12.53
CA ILE A 545 -2.85 7.58 13.21
C ILE A 545 -2.62 9.08 13.13
N THR A 546 -3.01 9.73 12.03
CA THR A 546 -2.89 11.18 11.87
C THR A 546 -4.05 11.95 12.49
N GLY A 547 -5.18 11.27 12.79
CA GLY A 547 -6.40 11.88 13.34
C GLY A 547 -7.21 12.68 12.31
N THR A 548 -6.88 12.58 11.03
CA THR A 548 -7.59 13.23 9.93
C THR A 548 -7.46 12.42 8.66
N GLU A 549 -8.46 12.47 7.79
CA GLU A 549 -8.41 11.84 6.46
C GLU A 549 -7.54 12.62 5.46
N TYR A 550 -7.28 13.89 5.74
CA TYR A 550 -6.54 14.78 4.85
C TYR A 550 -5.04 14.60 4.98
N PHE A 551 -4.35 14.67 3.85
CA PHE A 551 -2.88 14.80 3.84
C PHE A 551 -2.43 16.06 4.60
N PRO A 552 -1.18 16.09 5.14
CA PRO A 552 -0.63 17.27 5.77
C PRO A 552 -0.74 18.51 4.86
N GLY A 553 -1.26 19.62 5.40
CA GLY A 553 -1.57 20.81 4.60
C GLY A 553 -2.80 20.68 3.68
N GLY A 554 -3.55 19.57 3.76
CA GLY A 554 -4.76 19.31 2.98
C GLY A 554 -4.50 18.96 1.51
N LEU A 555 -3.26 18.62 1.14
CA LEU A 555 -2.90 18.26 -0.24
C LEU A 555 -1.61 17.45 -0.26
N SER A 556 -1.60 16.37 -1.03
CA SER A 556 -0.39 15.66 -1.48
C SER A 556 -0.25 15.78 -2.99
N GLU A 557 0.98 15.85 -3.48
CA GLU A 557 1.29 15.98 -4.90
C GLU A 557 2.43 15.06 -5.31
N TRP A 558 2.23 14.31 -6.42
CA TRP A 558 3.20 13.42 -7.01
C TRP A 558 3.30 13.66 -8.51
N THR A 559 4.45 14.11 -8.98
CA THR A 559 4.63 14.47 -10.40
C THR A 559 5.20 13.31 -11.21
N VAL A 560 4.44 12.89 -12.23
CA VAL A 560 4.87 11.98 -13.28
C VAL A 560 5.44 12.81 -14.44
N LYS A 561 6.67 12.56 -14.81
CA LYS A 561 7.39 13.35 -15.80
C LYS A 561 6.95 13.06 -17.24
N ALA A 562 6.97 14.08 -18.08
CA ALA A 562 6.76 13.94 -19.51
C ALA A 562 7.69 12.87 -20.11
N GLY A 563 7.14 12.03 -20.99
CA GLY A 563 7.91 10.99 -21.68
C GLY A 563 8.35 9.81 -20.82
N SER A 564 7.82 9.65 -19.58
CA SER A 564 8.24 8.60 -18.64
C SER A 564 7.44 7.29 -18.72
N PHE A 565 6.40 7.21 -19.58
CA PHE A 565 5.62 5.98 -19.74
C PHE A 565 6.46 4.82 -20.27
N ARG A 566 6.07 3.62 -19.88
CA ARG A 566 6.75 2.36 -20.24
C ARG A 566 5.93 1.48 -21.17
N ILE A 567 4.61 1.63 -21.15
CA ILE A 567 3.69 0.85 -21.97
C ILE A 567 3.64 1.45 -23.37
N ASP A 568 3.53 2.77 -23.47
CA ASP A 568 3.58 3.54 -24.71
C ASP A 568 4.34 4.87 -24.53
N THR A 569 4.21 5.83 -25.46
CA THR A 569 4.89 7.12 -25.39
C THR A 569 4.01 8.15 -24.67
N GLY A 570 4.54 8.80 -23.66
CA GLY A 570 3.84 9.85 -22.90
C GLY A 570 4.32 9.97 -21.45
N PRO A 571 3.63 10.77 -20.62
CA PRO A 571 2.63 11.76 -21.01
C PRO A 571 3.26 12.89 -21.80
N GLY A 572 2.44 13.68 -22.55
CA GLY A 572 2.93 14.80 -23.36
C GLY A 572 3.47 15.98 -22.56
N ALA A 573 3.09 16.09 -21.30
CA ALA A 573 3.57 17.08 -20.32
C ALA A 573 3.65 16.43 -18.94
N ASP A 574 4.34 17.07 -17.98
CA ASP A 574 4.34 16.64 -16.59
C ASP A 574 2.89 16.61 -16.07
N ILE A 575 2.51 15.55 -15.35
CA ILE A 575 1.20 15.42 -14.71
C ILE A 575 1.41 15.26 -13.21
N SER A 576 0.81 16.17 -12.43
CA SER A 576 0.84 16.11 -10.98
C SER A 576 -0.43 15.44 -10.45
N LEU A 577 -0.31 14.20 -9.96
CA LEU A 577 -1.37 13.52 -9.24
C LEU A 577 -1.55 14.22 -7.89
N ARG A 578 -2.76 14.68 -7.61
CA ARG A 578 -3.09 15.48 -6.41
C ARG A 578 -4.22 14.84 -5.63
N TRP A 579 -3.99 14.62 -4.34
CA TRP A 579 -4.98 14.04 -3.44
C TRP A 579 -5.20 14.92 -2.23
N ALA A 580 -6.45 15.23 -1.90
CA ALA A 580 -6.81 15.91 -0.67
C ALA A 580 -6.72 14.95 0.52
N THR A 581 -7.24 13.74 0.34
CA THR A 581 -7.34 12.72 1.39
C THR A 581 -6.60 11.44 1.04
N TYR A 582 -6.28 10.64 2.06
CA TYR A 582 -5.75 9.27 1.85
C TYR A 582 -6.75 8.40 1.08
N TYR A 583 -8.04 8.67 1.24
CA TYR A 583 -9.08 7.94 0.50
C TYR A 583 -9.05 8.25 -1.00
N ASP A 584 -8.75 9.49 -1.40
CA ASP A 584 -8.62 9.84 -2.81
C ASP A 584 -7.46 9.09 -3.48
N ALA A 585 -6.32 8.98 -2.79
CA ALA A 585 -5.19 8.19 -3.26
C ALA A 585 -5.55 6.70 -3.37
N ALA A 586 -6.27 6.16 -2.36
CA ALA A 586 -6.71 4.77 -2.35
C ALA A 586 -7.71 4.47 -3.45
N ASP A 587 -8.67 5.36 -3.70
CA ASP A 587 -9.65 5.22 -4.76
C ASP A 587 -9.02 5.32 -6.15
N GLN A 588 -8.04 6.22 -6.33
CA GLN A 588 -7.29 6.32 -7.58
C GLN A 588 -6.48 5.05 -7.86
N ALA A 589 -5.91 4.42 -6.82
CA ALA A 589 -5.23 3.14 -6.97
C ALA A 589 -6.18 2.03 -7.47
N GLY A 590 -7.43 2.01 -7.02
CA GLY A 590 -8.47 1.12 -7.53
C GLY A 590 -8.86 1.44 -8.98
N GLN A 591 -9.18 2.71 -9.27
CA GLN A 591 -9.55 3.18 -10.62
C GLN A 591 -8.46 2.89 -11.66
N SER A 592 -7.20 3.01 -11.28
CA SER A 592 -6.06 2.75 -12.14
C SER A 592 -6.09 1.36 -12.78
N ARG A 593 -6.69 0.39 -12.08
CA ARG A 593 -6.79 -0.99 -12.57
C ARG A 593 -7.90 -1.18 -13.59
N LEU A 594 -8.92 -0.32 -13.57
CA LEU A 594 -9.99 -0.27 -14.57
C LEU A 594 -9.43 0.29 -15.89
N PHE A 595 -8.77 1.45 -15.85
CA PHE A 595 -8.09 2.01 -17.03
C PHE A 595 -6.94 1.12 -17.55
N GLY A 596 -6.24 0.44 -16.64
CA GLY A 596 -5.26 -0.59 -16.98
C GLY A 596 -5.86 -1.85 -17.60
N GLY A 597 -7.19 -2.00 -17.58
CA GLY A 597 -7.95 -3.09 -18.23
C GLY A 597 -7.80 -4.47 -17.59
N ILE A 598 -7.40 -4.55 -16.32
CA ILE A 598 -7.12 -5.83 -15.65
C ILE A 598 -8.07 -6.18 -14.51
N HIS A 599 -9.00 -5.29 -14.16
CA HIS A 599 -10.08 -5.50 -13.21
C HIS A 599 -11.39 -4.90 -13.75
N VAL A 600 -12.51 -5.38 -13.21
CA VAL A 600 -13.85 -4.80 -13.40
C VAL A 600 -14.28 -4.06 -12.13
N GLN A 601 -15.35 -3.28 -12.24
CA GLN A 601 -15.86 -2.44 -11.14
C GLN A 601 -16.19 -3.24 -9.87
N ALA A 602 -16.78 -4.44 -10.00
CA ALA A 602 -17.05 -5.29 -8.84
C ALA A 602 -15.78 -5.70 -8.08
N ASP A 603 -14.67 -5.92 -8.78
CA ASP A 603 -13.39 -6.24 -8.14
C ASP A 603 -12.89 -5.07 -7.30
N ASP A 604 -12.99 -3.85 -7.84
CA ASP A 604 -12.52 -2.62 -7.21
C ASP A 604 -13.39 -2.24 -6.00
N PHE A 605 -14.69 -2.10 -6.19
CA PHE A 605 -15.60 -1.60 -5.15
C PHE A 605 -15.67 -2.53 -3.95
N THR A 606 -15.75 -3.85 -4.19
CA THR A 606 -15.70 -4.84 -3.12
C THR A 606 -14.35 -4.82 -2.41
N GLY A 607 -13.25 -4.63 -3.16
CA GLY A 607 -11.92 -4.48 -2.62
C GLY A 607 -11.80 -3.30 -1.65
N ARG A 608 -12.35 -2.13 -2.02
CA ARG A 608 -12.37 -0.95 -1.13
C ARG A 608 -13.18 -1.19 0.14
N ILE A 609 -14.37 -1.82 0.02
CA ILE A 609 -15.23 -2.11 1.18
C ILE A 609 -14.51 -3.01 2.18
N LEU A 610 -13.92 -4.12 1.72
CA LEU A 610 -13.21 -5.04 2.59
C LEU A 610 -11.89 -4.46 3.11
N GLY A 611 -11.19 -3.67 2.30
CA GLY A 611 -10.01 -2.93 2.75
C GLY A 611 -10.33 -1.98 3.89
N SER A 612 -11.47 -1.29 3.84
CA SER A 612 -11.92 -0.42 4.94
C SER A 612 -12.12 -1.21 6.24
N THR A 613 -12.70 -2.42 6.17
CA THR A 613 -12.85 -3.28 7.36
C THR A 613 -11.48 -3.70 7.90
N CYS A 614 -10.59 -4.23 7.05
CA CYS A 614 -9.24 -4.63 7.46
C CYS A 614 -8.46 -3.49 8.13
N GLY A 615 -8.51 -2.29 7.56
CA GLY A 615 -7.78 -1.14 8.10
C GLY A 615 -8.31 -0.66 9.45
N LYS A 616 -9.62 -0.63 9.63
CA LYS A 616 -10.27 -0.25 10.91
C LYS A 616 -9.98 -1.26 12.02
N ASP A 617 -10.08 -2.56 11.72
CA ASP A 617 -9.81 -3.62 12.68
C ASP A 617 -8.33 -3.62 13.09
N ALA A 618 -7.42 -3.45 12.12
CA ALA A 618 -5.98 -3.37 12.38
C ALA A 618 -5.62 -2.14 13.23
N TRP A 619 -6.20 -0.97 12.94
CA TRP A 619 -6.00 0.23 13.74
C TRP A 619 -6.51 0.04 15.18
N ALA A 620 -7.71 -0.49 15.36
CA ALA A 620 -8.29 -0.76 16.67
C ALA A 620 -7.43 -1.76 17.49
N LEU A 621 -6.92 -2.81 16.85
CA LEU A 621 -6.06 -3.77 17.53
C LEU A 621 -4.70 -3.16 17.88
N ALA A 622 -4.08 -2.41 16.96
CA ALA A 622 -2.78 -1.77 17.19
C ALA A 622 -2.83 -0.83 18.42
N GLN A 623 -3.90 -0.03 18.55
CA GLN A 623 -4.09 0.84 19.73
C GLN A 623 -4.11 0.07 21.05
N ARG A 624 -4.63 -1.16 21.06
CA ARG A 624 -4.59 -2.03 22.27
C ARG A 624 -3.17 -2.43 22.61
N TYR A 625 -2.33 -2.75 21.62
CA TYR A 625 -0.91 -3.01 21.84
C TYR A 625 -0.15 -1.78 22.33
N TYR A 626 -0.47 -0.58 21.82
CA TYR A 626 0.17 0.67 22.27
C TYR A 626 -0.11 0.99 23.74
N THR A 627 -1.30 0.66 24.21
CA THR A 627 -1.77 1.00 25.57
C THR A 627 -1.67 -0.16 26.55
N GLY A 628 -1.34 -1.38 26.10
CA GLY A 628 -1.27 -2.57 26.94
C GLY A 628 -2.62 -3.06 27.46
N ARG A 629 -3.72 -2.77 26.77
CA ARG A 629 -5.11 -3.04 27.23
C ARG A 629 -5.87 -3.94 26.27
#